data_b47b3986a2875ed6df6b17c2cc5e9523
#
_entry.id   b47b3986a2875ed6df6b17c2cc5e9523
#
_cell.length_a   1.000
_cell.length_b   1.000
_cell.length_c   1.000
_cell.angle_alpha   90.00
_cell.angle_beta   90.00
_cell.angle_gamma   90.00
#
_symmetry.space_group_name_H-M   'P 1'
#
loop_
_entity.id
_entity.type
_entity.pdbx_description
1 polymer ?
#
loop_
_entity_poly.entity_id
_entity_poly.type
_entity_poly.pdbx_seq_one_letter_code
_entity_poly.pdbx_strand_id
1 'polypeptide(L)'
;MKKIIYWVATVFLAASVSSCELDRDPEGNDFQQPYTSFVQTKQNRDGLYALLRNTENPRMHFYQELQSDMYCTTITDGNTLAPFVNWDLGILNDHGRADEGEVSGIAGYYFVYNRLNQQANAFVNNTEAALQNQVYKNSTEIANAKSFLAEGKVLQALAIWRLMDRFSFHESVTEVNSGAKDLGVILLKEYNPGYIGPRATKAQCYDYILSRLSEAIEVLPENRESVLYVSRDYAYALRARIYLALGEYGKAAADAKMVVDKYPLIGAADASEFENIYRSDANNPEIIFRGFASATLGSFTATTLNGAVPAGKDIKYNPSAVPFQWVVDLYENEDFRKSVYIAKVVKKDKGYLVNKFLEDKAYRDVQDKPSLKVGARYFSVAEAYLILVESALQTGDTPTAEKYLKALSKARGAEVSVVNMEALQAERTRELIGEGSRLRDMVRWSIPNNHDAFETQPGXEGFANTTPLKAQAPVGFYAYTWEFPQRDRQTNPQLIKNWPI
;
A
#
# COMPACT_ATOMS: atom_id res chain seq x y z
N MET A 1 -37.46 -40.40 31.76
CA MET A 1 -37.21 -39.72 30.49
C MET A 1 -37.13 -38.19 30.58
N LYS A 2 -37.91 -37.56 31.45
CA LYS A 2 -37.91 -36.08 31.58
C LYS A 2 -36.63 -35.51 32.22
N LYS A 3 -35.95 -36.25 33.09
CA LYS A 3 -34.73 -35.73 33.76
C LYS A 3 -33.47 -35.77 32.89
N ILE A 4 -33.44 -36.63 31.87
CA ILE A 4 -32.29 -36.74 30.98
C ILE A 4 -32.32 -35.58 29.96
N ILE A 5 -33.51 -35.10 29.59
CA ILE A 5 -33.67 -34.02 28.62
C ILE A 5 -33.14 -32.70 29.21
N TYR A 6 -33.34 -32.46 30.50
CA TYR A 6 -32.85 -31.24 31.15
C TYR A 6 -31.31 -31.19 31.23
N TRP A 7 -30.67 -32.35 31.42
CA TRP A 7 -29.21 -32.41 31.47
C TRP A 7 -28.59 -32.16 30.11
N VAL A 8 -29.20 -32.66 29.04
CA VAL A 8 -28.71 -32.45 27.68
C VAL A 8 -28.89 -30.97 27.26
N ALA A 9 -29.99 -30.36 27.67
CA ALA A 9 -30.24 -28.94 27.38
C ALA A 9 -29.27 -28.03 28.13
N THR A 10 -28.89 -28.39 29.36
CA THR A 10 -27.95 -27.58 30.14
C THR A 10 -26.54 -27.70 29.62
N VAL A 11 -26.16 -28.86 29.10
CA VAL A 11 -24.83 -29.04 28.48
C VAL A 11 -24.75 -28.31 27.15
N PHE A 12 -25.84 -28.26 26.38
CA PHE A 12 -25.87 -27.53 25.14
C PHE A 12 -25.83 -26.00 25.36
N LEU A 13 -26.45 -25.51 26.43
CA LEU A 13 -26.39 -24.09 26.76
C LEU A 13 -25.01 -23.68 27.25
N ALA A 14 -24.29 -24.57 27.93
CA ALA A 14 -22.91 -24.28 28.39
C ALA A 14 -21.91 -24.28 27.23
N ALA A 15 -22.20 -25.03 26.15
CA ALA A 15 -21.32 -25.07 24.98
C ALA A 15 -21.50 -23.85 24.05
N SER A 16 -22.61 -23.14 24.19
CA SER A 16 -22.89 -21.98 23.32
C SER A 16 -22.37 -20.65 23.88
N VAL A 17 -21.81 -20.67 25.10
CA VAL A 17 -21.27 -19.44 25.71
C VAL A 17 -19.74 -19.34 25.53
N SER A 18 -19.11 -20.36 24.97
CA SER A 18 -17.65 -20.36 24.82
C SER A 18 -17.19 -19.93 23.42
N SER A 19 -18.10 -19.39 22.58
CA SER A 19 -17.72 -18.96 21.23
C SER A 19 -17.46 -17.46 21.10
N CYS A 20 -17.41 -16.74 22.23
CA CYS A 20 -17.19 -15.29 22.20
C CYS A 20 -15.76 -14.87 22.59
N GLU A 21 -14.80 -15.74 22.40
CA GLU A 21 -13.40 -15.41 22.72
C GLU A 21 -12.46 -15.55 21.52
N LEU A 22 -12.96 -15.12 20.33
CA LEU A 22 -12.13 -15.17 19.12
C LEU A 22 -11.30 -13.90 18.93
N ASP A 23 -11.35 -13.00 19.89
CA ASP A 23 -10.59 -11.75 19.80
C ASP A 23 -9.52 -11.65 20.88
N ARG A 24 -9.03 -12.78 21.33
CA ARG A 24 -7.86 -12.80 22.21
C ARG A 24 -6.61 -12.86 21.34
N ASP A 25 -5.70 -11.97 21.60
CA ASP A 25 -4.34 -12.12 21.13
C ASP A 25 -3.90 -13.56 21.43
N PRO A 26 -3.14 -14.20 20.55
CA PRO A 26 -2.70 -15.57 20.78
C PRO A 26 -2.16 -15.73 22.20
N GLU A 27 -2.62 -16.75 22.89
CA GLU A 27 -2.16 -17.02 24.26
C GLU A 27 -0.64 -17.02 24.31
N GLY A 28 -0.10 -16.19 25.19
CA GLY A 28 1.34 -16.08 25.37
C GLY A 28 1.96 -14.78 24.88
N ASN A 29 1.19 -13.90 24.23
CA ASN A 29 1.69 -12.59 23.79
C ASN A 29 1.18 -11.50 24.72
N ASP A 30 1.97 -11.18 25.73
CA ASP A 30 1.73 -9.98 26.53
C ASP A 30 2.57 -8.85 25.96
N PHE A 31 1.93 -8.01 25.14
CA PHE A 31 2.61 -6.92 24.44
C PHE A 31 3.18 -5.86 25.38
N GLN A 32 2.83 -5.93 26.67
CA GLN A 32 3.30 -4.95 27.64
C GLN A 32 4.49 -5.44 28.46
N GLN A 33 4.91 -6.70 28.27
CA GLN A 33 6.02 -7.27 29.04
C GLN A 33 7.30 -7.34 28.19
N PRO A 34 8.44 -6.95 28.76
CA PRO A 34 9.72 -7.08 28.06
C PRO A 34 10.01 -8.54 27.69
N TYR A 35 10.67 -8.73 26.57
CA TYR A 35 11.08 -10.08 26.16
C TYR A 35 12.14 -10.63 27.09
N THR A 36 12.08 -11.93 27.34
CA THR A 36 12.98 -12.61 28.27
C THR A 36 13.98 -13.53 27.58
N SER A 37 13.93 -13.62 26.24
CA SER A 37 14.87 -14.46 25.49
C SER A 37 14.97 -13.99 24.02
N PHE A 38 16.05 -14.41 23.38
CA PHE A 38 16.23 -14.15 21.93
C PHE A 38 15.17 -14.90 21.12
N VAL A 39 14.80 -16.11 21.53
CA VAL A 39 13.74 -16.88 20.85
C VAL A 39 12.42 -16.10 20.85
N GLN A 40 12.06 -15.53 21.98
CA GLN A 40 10.83 -14.73 22.09
C GLN A 40 10.90 -13.50 21.18
N THR A 41 12.05 -12.81 21.17
CA THR A 41 12.26 -11.64 20.29
C THR A 41 12.07 -12.03 18.83
N LYS A 42 12.66 -13.16 18.42
CA LYS A 42 12.57 -13.63 17.02
C LYS A 42 11.13 -14.01 16.65
N GLN A 43 10.40 -14.66 17.57
CA GLN A 43 9.01 -15.04 17.34
C GLN A 43 8.13 -13.80 17.16
N ASN A 44 8.36 -12.76 17.96
CA ASN A 44 7.60 -11.52 17.83
C ASN A 44 7.97 -10.75 16.56
N ARG A 45 9.26 -10.80 16.15
CA ARG A 45 9.67 -10.27 14.84
C ARG A 45 8.88 -10.95 13.72
N ASP A 46 8.81 -12.27 13.74
CA ASP A 46 8.09 -13.03 12.70
C ASP A 46 6.59 -12.69 12.70
N GLY A 47 6.01 -12.52 13.89
CA GLY A 47 4.61 -12.09 14.02
C GLY A 47 4.37 -10.71 13.41
N LEU A 48 5.33 -9.81 13.56
CA LEU A 48 5.22 -8.46 12.98
C LEU A 48 5.21 -8.54 11.45
N TYR A 49 6.01 -9.42 10.84
CA TYR A 49 5.99 -9.59 9.38
C TYR A 49 4.70 -10.27 8.91
N ALA A 50 4.16 -11.19 9.68
CA ALA A 50 2.85 -11.79 9.37
C ALA A 50 1.76 -10.71 9.36
N LEU A 51 1.78 -9.81 10.33
CA LEU A 51 0.85 -8.67 10.37
C LEU A 51 1.06 -7.74 9.18
N LEU A 52 2.32 -7.47 8.82
CA LEU A 52 2.65 -6.58 7.69
C LEU A 52 2.02 -7.09 6.39
N ARG A 53 2.04 -8.42 6.15
CA ARG A 53 1.42 -8.99 4.95
C ARG A 53 -0.07 -8.67 4.87
N ASN A 54 -0.76 -8.67 6.00
CA ASN A 54 -2.18 -8.37 6.05
C ASN A 54 -2.48 -6.87 6.06
N THR A 55 -1.46 -6.04 6.15
CA THR A 55 -1.59 -4.58 6.21
C THR A 55 -1.17 -3.94 4.88
N GLU A 56 0.09 -4.15 4.50
CA GLU A 56 0.71 -3.50 3.34
C GLU A 56 0.59 -4.43 2.12
N ASN A 57 -0.62 -4.73 1.71
CA ASN A 57 -0.88 -5.60 0.57
C ASN A 57 -1.59 -4.82 -0.54
N PRO A 58 -1.60 -5.35 -1.79
CA PRO A 58 -2.14 -4.58 -2.92
C PRO A 58 -3.58 -4.12 -2.73
N ARG A 59 -4.42 -4.92 -2.08
CA ARG A 59 -5.84 -4.59 -1.93
C ARG A 59 -6.05 -3.35 -1.07
N MET A 60 -5.16 -3.09 -0.11
CA MET A 60 -5.28 -1.91 0.75
C MET A 60 -5.06 -0.60 -0.02
N HIS A 61 -4.38 -0.66 -1.16
CA HIS A 61 -4.09 0.53 -1.95
C HIS A 61 -5.07 0.76 -3.09
N PHE A 62 -6.03 -0.16 -3.32
CA PHE A 62 -7.00 0.00 -4.40
C PHE A 62 -8.00 1.11 -4.14
N TYR A 63 -8.25 1.47 -2.88
CA TYR A 63 -9.18 2.54 -2.54
C TYR A 63 -8.71 3.89 -3.11
N GLN A 64 -7.49 4.30 -2.80
CA GLN A 64 -6.96 5.54 -3.34
C GLN A 64 -6.63 5.42 -4.83
N GLU A 65 -6.31 4.23 -5.30
CA GLU A 65 -6.11 4.00 -6.73
C GLU A 65 -7.38 4.36 -7.50
N LEU A 66 -8.53 3.82 -7.06
CA LEU A 66 -9.80 4.02 -7.73
C LEU A 66 -10.35 5.44 -7.55
N GLN A 67 -9.91 6.16 -6.51
CA GLN A 67 -10.30 7.55 -6.31
C GLN A 67 -9.54 8.51 -7.24
N SER A 68 -8.50 8.05 -7.91
CA SER A 68 -7.73 8.89 -8.81
C SER A 68 -8.54 9.23 -10.08
N ASP A 69 -7.90 9.97 -10.99
CA ASP A 69 -8.53 10.41 -12.23
C ASP A 69 -8.48 9.37 -13.36
N MET A 70 -8.05 8.14 -13.06
CA MET A 70 -7.74 7.15 -14.09
C MET A 70 -8.91 6.24 -14.48
N TYR A 71 -9.98 6.17 -13.70
CA TYR A 71 -10.98 5.10 -13.83
C TYR A 71 -12.39 5.60 -13.98
N CYS A 72 -13.19 4.83 -14.75
CA CYS A 72 -14.65 4.94 -14.73
C CYS A 72 -15.25 3.64 -14.20
N THR A 73 -16.43 3.76 -13.56
CA THR A 73 -17.12 2.58 -13.02
C THR A 73 -17.78 1.78 -14.13
N THR A 74 -17.90 0.49 -13.86
CA THR A 74 -18.72 -0.39 -14.73
C THR A 74 -20.14 -0.46 -14.19
N ILE A 75 -21.05 -0.96 -15.02
CA ILE A 75 -22.43 -1.22 -14.61
C ILE A 75 -22.46 -2.62 -13.97
N THR A 76 -22.02 -2.68 -12.73
CA THR A 76 -22.00 -3.94 -11.97
C THR A 76 -22.81 -3.73 -10.69
N ASP A 77 -23.84 -4.52 -10.51
CA ASP A 77 -24.65 -4.46 -9.28
C ASP A 77 -23.79 -4.73 -8.05
N GLY A 78 -24.04 -3.97 -7.00
CA GLY A 78 -23.30 -4.12 -5.75
C GLY A 78 -21.86 -3.63 -5.80
N ASN A 79 -21.55 -2.72 -6.70
CA ASN A 79 -20.20 -2.17 -6.84
C ASN A 79 -19.85 -1.31 -5.63
N THR A 80 -19.21 -1.92 -4.63
CA THR A 80 -18.87 -1.26 -3.37
C THR A 80 -17.70 -0.28 -3.52
N LEU A 81 -17.01 -0.29 -4.67
CA LEU A 81 -15.90 0.61 -4.93
C LEU A 81 -16.31 1.85 -5.71
N ALA A 82 -17.54 1.87 -6.22
CA ALA A 82 -18.05 3.01 -6.99
C ALA A 82 -17.93 4.35 -6.25
N PRO A 83 -18.16 4.42 -4.92
CA PRO A 83 -18.02 5.70 -4.22
C PRO A 83 -16.64 6.34 -4.36
N PHE A 84 -15.58 5.52 -4.46
CA PHE A 84 -14.24 6.07 -4.67
C PHE A 84 -14.09 6.63 -6.08
N VAL A 85 -14.50 5.85 -7.08
CA VAL A 85 -14.40 6.26 -8.49
C VAL A 85 -15.24 7.52 -8.76
N ASN A 86 -16.44 7.56 -8.18
CA ASN A 86 -17.41 8.62 -8.43
C ASN A 86 -17.30 9.81 -7.45
N TRP A 87 -16.39 9.74 -6.48
CA TRP A 87 -16.23 10.77 -5.46
C TRP A 87 -17.55 11.05 -4.72
N ASP A 88 -18.22 9.97 -4.26
CA ASP A 88 -19.44 10.11 -3.50
C ASP A 88 -19.11 10.53 -2.07
N LEU A 89 -19.02 11.84 -1.85
CA LEU A 89 -18.54 12.38 -0.57
C LEU A 89 -19.43 11.99 0.60
N GLY A 90 -20.74 11.84 0.36
CA GLY A 90 -21.67 11.43 1.41
C GLY A 90 -21.36 10.03 1.93
N ILE A 91 -20.94 9.14 1.03
CA ILE A 91 -20.56 7.78 1.41
C ILE A 91 -19.11 7.75 1.92
N LEU A 92 -18.20 8.44 1.23
CA LEU A 92 -16.78 8.45 1.61
C LEU A 92 -16.55 9.01 3.01
N ASN A 93 -17.40 9.93 3.45
CA ASN A 93 -17.30 10.53 4.78
C ASN A 93 -17.36 9.48 5.91
N ASP A 94 -17.91 8.30 5.63
CA ASP A 94 -18.02 7.22 6.61
C ASP A 94 -17.87 5.85 5.93
N HIS A 95 -16.88 5.73 5.05
CA HIS A 95 -16.74 4.51 4.25
C HIS A 95 -15.95 3.45 4.99
N GLY A 96 -16.45 2.22 4.87
CA GLY A 96 -15.70 1.05 5.29
C GLY A 96 -16.04 0.60 6.70
N ARG A 97 -15.41 -0.49 7.10
CA ARG A 97 -15.65 -1.11 8.40
C ARG A 97 -14.34 -1.60 9.00
N ALA A 98 -14.29 -1.60 10.32
CA ALA A 98 -13.20 -2.17 11.10
C ALA A 98 -13.81 -2.80 12.34
N ASP A 99 -14.49 -3.93 12.14
CA ASP A 99 -15.12 -4.69 13.21
C ASP A 99 -14.85 -6.18 13.03
N GLU A 100 -15.44 -6.99 13.89
CA GLU A 100 -15.17 -8.43 13.95
C GLU A 100 -15.42 -9.17 12.64
N GLY A 101 -16.28 -8.65 11.80
CA GLY A 101 -16.64 -9.34 10.56
C GLY A 101 -15.98 -8.80 9.33
N GLU A 102 -15.43 -7.59 9.40
CA GLU A 102 -14.96 -6.93 8.18
C GLU A 102 -13.94 -5.83 8.47
N VAL A 103 -12.89 -5.83 7.64
CA VAL A 103 -11.92 -4.72 7.59
C VAL A 103 -11.87 -4.26 6.14
N SER A 104 -12.43 -3.08 5.85
CA SER A 104 -12.58 -2.59 4.49
C SER A 104 -12.65 -1.06 4.46
N GLY A 105 -12.37 -0.50 3.28
CA GLY A 105 -12.53 0.92 3.00
C GLY A 105 -11.62 1.82 3.82
N ILE A 106 -12.06 3.05 4.00
CA ILE A 106 -11.29 4.06 4.74
C ILE A 106 -11.14 3.66 6.21
N ALA A 107 -12.22 3.18 6.83
CA ALA A 107 -12.16 2.73 8.22
C ALA A 107 -11.19 1.57 8.38
N GLY A 108 -11.20 0.61 7.46
CA GLY A 108 -10.27 -0.52 7.48
C GLY A 108 -8.83 -0.08 7.29
N TYR A 109 -8.59 0.84 6.36
CA TYR A 109 -7.24 1.38 6.11
C TYR A 109 -6.69 2.04 7.38
N TYR A 110 -7.50 2.89 8.01
CA TYR A 110 -7.10 3.57 9.25
C TYR A 110 -6.78 2.54 10.34
N PHE A 111 -7.64 1.55 10.48
CA PHE A 111 -7.48 0.51 11.50
C PHE A 111 -6.20 -0.30 11.31
N VAL A 112 -5.92 -0.80 10.09
CA VAL A 112 -4.78 -1.71 9.89
C VAL A 112 -3.44 -0.99 10.09
N TYR A 113 -3.32 0.27 9.69
CA TYR A 113 -2.07 0.99 9.88
C TYR A 113 -1.88 1.43 11.33
N ASN A 114 -2.95 1.74 12.06
CA ASN A 114 -2.85 1.96 13.51
C ASN A 114 -2.46 0.67 14.22
N ARG A 115 -3.04 -0.47 13.82
CA ARG A 115 -2.67 -1.78 14.38
C ARG A 115 -1.18 -2.09 14.12
N LEU A 116 -0.71 -1.84 12.90
CA LEU A 116 0.70 -2.03 12.60
C LEU A 116 1.58 -1.16 13.49
N ASN A 117 1.21 0.11 13.69
CA ASN A 117 1.96 0.99 14.58
C ASN A 117 1.98 0.46 16.02
N GLN A 118 0.83 0.01 16.54
CA GLN A 118 0.74 -0.55 17.89
C GLN A 118 1.66 -1.76 18.06
N GLN A 119 1.61 -2.69 17.11
CA GLN A 119 2.43 -3.90 17.21
C GLN A 119 3.92 -3.59 17.03
N ALA A 120 4.26 -2.67 16.13
CA ALA A 120 5.65 -2.24 15.96
C ALA A 120 6.16 -1.52 17.22
N ASN A 121 5.31 -0.71 17.85
CA ASN A 121 5.65 -0.07 19.13
C ASN A 121 5.96 -1.11 20.22
N ALA A 122 5.09 -2.12 20.33
CA ALA A 122 5.32 -3.19 21.31
C ALA A 122 6.65 -3.91 21.04
N PHE A 123 6.90 -4.24 19.78
CA PHE A 123 8.14 -4.94 19.40
C PHE A 123 9.38 -4.09 19.71
N VAL A 124 9.37 -2.83 19.32
CA VAL A 124 10.49 -1.91 19.52
C VAL A 124 10.75 -1.74 21.02
N ASN A 125 9.71 -1.42 21.78
CA ASN A 125 9.88 -1.13 23.22
C ASN A 125 10.33 -2.37 23.99
N ASN A 126 9.77 -3.53 23.68
CA ASN A 126 10.13 -4.77 24.37
C ASN A 126 11.54 -5.26 24.00
N THR A 127 11.97 -5.03 22.76
CA THR A 127 13.33 -5.38 22.33
C THR A 127 14.35 -4.43 23.00
N GLU A 128 14.05 -3.13 23.07
CA GLU A 128 14.89 -2.16 23.78
C GLU A 128 15.04 -2.55 25.25
N ALA A 129 13.94 -2.90 25.91
CA ALA A 129 13.98 -3.32 27.31
C ALA A 129 14.82 -4.59 27.46
N ALA A 130 14.68 -5.55 26.55
CA ALA A 130 15.47 -6.80 26.60
C ALA A 130 16.98 -6.50 26.46
N LEU A 131 17.35 -5.55 25.59
CA LEU A 131 18.75 -5.12 25.46
C LEU A 131 19.25 -4.46 26.74
N GLN A 132 18.46 -3.56 27.33
CA GLN A 132 18.80 -2.88 28.58
C GLN A 132 18.95 -3.87 29.75
N ASN A 133 18.08 -4.88 29.77
CA ASN A 133 18.07 -5.89 30.84
C ASN A 133 19.10 -7.01 30.61
N GLN A 134 19.89 -6.92 29.54
CA GLN A 134 20.96 -7.86 29.22
C GLN A 134 20.44 -9.29 29.07
N VAL A 135 19.30 -9.46 28.42
CA VAL A 135 18.63 -10.72 28.24
C VAL A 135 19.38 -11.66 27.28
N TYR A 136 20.07 -11.07 26.29
CA TYR A 136 20.69 -11.84 25.19
C TYR A 136 22.04 -12.41 25.63
N LYS A 137 22.30 -13.67 25.24
CA LYS A 137 23.36 -14.49 25.81
C LYS A 137 24.76 -14.22 25.23
N ASN A 138 24.83 -13.67 24.01
CA ASN A 138 26.13 -13.51 23.33
C ASN A 138 26.05 -12.36 22.33
N SER A 139 27.22 -12.01 21.77
CA SER A 139 27.34 -10.89 20.85
C SER A 139 26.50 -11.07 19.56
N THR A 140 26.31 -12.31 19.10
CA THR A 140 25.51 -12.59 17.91
C THR A 140 24.03 -12.29 18.18
N GLU A 141 23.50 -12.76 19.31
CA GLU A 141 22.12 -12.46 19.70
C GLU A 141 21.91 -10.94 19.87
N ILE A 142 22.86 -10.25 20.51
CA ILE A 142 22.80 -8.80 20.70
C ILE A 142 22.78 -8.09 19.36
N ALA A 143 23.68 -8.44 18.43
CA ALA A 143 23.74 -7.81 17.12
C ALA A 143 22.46 -8.04 16.31
N ASN A 144 21.95 -9.27 16.35
CA ASN A 144 20.69 -9.59 15.65
C ASN A 144 19.51 -8.85 16.25
N ALA A 145 19.44 -8.77 17.59
CA ALA A 145 18.36 -8.02 18.26
C ALA A 145 18.38 -6.54 17.87
N LYS A 146 19.58 -5.94 17.78
CA LYS A 146 19.72 -4.55 17.34
C LYS A 146 19.25 -4.37 15.90
N SER A 147 19.56 -5.31 15.00
CA SER A 147 19.05 -5.28 13.63
C SER A 147 17.52 -5.43 13.60
N PHE A 148 16.97 -6.35 14.37
CA PHE A 148 15.51 -6.54 14.44
C PHE A 148 14.82 -5.29 14.98
N LEU A 149 15.43 -4.66 15.99
CA LEU A 149 14.93 -3.38 16.53
C LEU A 149 14.87 -2.32 15.43
N ALA A 150 15.91 -2.22 14.62
CA ALA A 150 15.95 -1.28 13.50
C ALA A 150 14.85 -1.58 12.47
N GLU A 151 14.59 -2.87 12.19
CA GLU A 151 13.48 -3.27 11.32
C GLU A 151 12.15 -2.74 11.88
N GLY A 152 11.94 -2.90 13.19
CA GLY A 152 10.74 -2.40 13.86
C GLY A 152 10.58 -0.89 13.71
N LYS A 153 11.68 -0.14 13.81
CA LYS A 153 11.64 1.32 13.63
C LYS A 153 11.20 1.70 12.20
N VAL A 154 11.65 0.95 11.19
CA VAL A 154 11.20 1.18 9.81
C VAL A 154 9.69 0.95 9.70
N LEU A 155 9.17 -0.09 10.35
CA LEU A 155 7.74 -0.39 10.30
C LEU A 155 6.90 0.63 11.07
N GLN A 156 7.43 1.19 12.17
CA GLN A 156 6.81 2.34 12.83
C GLN A 156 6.69 3.52 11.86
N ALA A 157 7.78 3.81 11.15
CA ALA A 157 7.81 4.90 10.18
C ALA A 157 6.82 4.66 9.05
N LEU A 158 6.76 3.44 8.51
CA LEU A 158 5.83 3.09 7.44
C LEU A 158 4.38 3.31 7.88
N ALA A 159 4.03 2.82 9.07
CA ALA A 159 2.65 2.90 9.56
C ALA A 159 2.20 4.36 9.70
N ILE A 160 3.02 5.18 10.35
CA ILE A 160 2.67 6.59 10.56
C ILE A 160 2.65 7.33 9.22
N TRP A 161 3.60 7.04 8.32
CA TRP A 161 3.62 7.71 7.02
C TRP A 161 2.37 7.37 6.19
N ARG A 162 1.94 6.11 6.18
CA ARG A 162 0.72 5.72 5.46
C ARG A 162 -0.50 6.47 5.99
N LEU A 163 -0.56 6.64 7.32
CA LEU A 163 -1.64 7.41 7.92
C LEU A 163 -1.54 8.90 7.53
N MET A 164 -0.32 9.46 7.57
CA MET A 164 -0.09 10.85 7.15
C MET A 164 -0.50 11.07 5.70
N ASP A 165 -0.12 10.14 4.81
CA ASP A 165 -0.41 10.26 3.39
C ASP A 165 -1.91 10.37 3.11
N ARG A 166 -2.75 9.69 3.89
CA ARG A 166 -4.19 9.69 3.65
C ARG A 166 -4.98 10.65 4.52
N PHE A 167 -4.51 10.92 5.74
CA PHE A 167 -5.32 11.64 6.75
C PHE A 167 -4.72 12.98 7.16
N SER A 168 -3.68 13.46 6.49
CA SER A 168 -3.10 14.78 6.74
C SER A 168 -3.03 15.55 5.41
N PHE A 169 -3.33 16.83 5.46
CA PHE A 169 -3.42 17.64 4.25
C PHE A 169 -2.04 17.94 3.66
N HIS A 170 -1.94 17.85 2.34
CA HIS A 170 -0.81 18.37 1.60
C HIS A 170 -0.90 19.91 1.55
N GLU A 171 0.24 20.54 1.39
CA GLU A 171 0.32 22.02 1.37
C GLU A 171 -0.55 22.64 0.27
N SER A 172 -0.77 21.92 -0.84
CA SER A 172 -1.57 22.43 -1.94
C SER A 172 -3.06 22.44 -1.64
N VAL A 173 -3.53 21.75 -0.59
CA VAL A 173 -4.95 21.71 -0.25
C VAL A 173 -5.30 22.96 0.53
N THR A 174 -6.27 23.70 0.03
CA THR A 174 -6.65 25.01 0.59
C THR A 174 -8.01 25.00 1.30
N GLU A 175 -8.88 24.06 0.95
CA GLU A 175 -10.20 23.92 1.57
C GLU A 175 -10.09 22.91 2.73
N VAL A 176 -9.86 23.40 3.93
CA VAL A 176 -9.68 22.53 5.09
C VAL A 176 -10.56 22.99 6.24
N ASN A 177 -10.85 22.08 7.15
CA ASN A 177 -11.49 22.43 8.41
C ASN A 177 -10.53 23.33 9.21
N SER A 178 -11.09 24.34 9.85
CA SER A 178 -10.30 25.25 10.71
C SER A 178 -9.50 24.46 11.74
N GLY A 179 -8.21 24.72 11.81
CA GLY A 179 -7.31 24.06 12.76
C GLY A 179 -6.75 22.73 12.30
N ALA A 180 -7.21 22.18 11.17
CA ALA A 180 -6.72 20.88 10.69
C ALA A 180 -5.48 21.00 9.79
N LYS A 181 -5.25 22.14 9.18
CA LYS A 181 -4.26 22.26 8.10
C LYS A 181 -2.85 21.81 8.52
N ASP A 182 -2.42 22.19 9.71
CA ASP A 182 -1.07 21.89 10.18
C ASP A 182 -1.00 20.63 11.05
N LEU A 183 -2.09 19.88 11.14
CA LEU A 183 -2.15 18.67 11.94
C LEU A 183 -1.81 17.44 11.13
N GLY A 184 -1.06 16.54 11.76
CA GLY A 184 -0.83 15.19 11.26
C GLY A 184 -1.88 14.23 11.81
N VAL A 185 -1.41 13.12 12.34
CA VAL A 185 -2.27 12.08 12.91
C VAL A 185 -1.96 11.95 14.41
N ILE A 186 -2.70 11.08 15.09
CA ILE A 186 -2.37 10.73 16.48
C ILE A 186 -1.02 10.01 16.45
N LEU A 187 -0.01 10.58 17.11
CA LEU A 187 1.34 10.03 17.07
C LEU A 187 1.58 9.23 18.36
N LEU A 188 1.33 7.95 18.29
CA LEU A 188 1.46 7.04 19.42
C LEU A 188 2.77 6.28 19.30
N LYS A 189 3.62 6.40 20.35
CA LYS A 189 4.97 5.83 20.37
C LYS A 189 5.09 4.61 21.28
N GLU A 190 3.99 4.22 21.90
CA GLU A 190 3.94 3.08 22.82
C GLU A 190 2.71 2.22 22.48
N TYR A 191 2.76 0.96 22.89
CA TYR A 191 1.59 0.11 22.77
C TYR A 191 0.52 0.57 23.75
N ASN A 192 -0.58 1.07 23.20
CA ASN A 192 -1.72 1.53 24.01
C ASN A 192 -2.97 1.53 23.13
N PRO A 193 -3.60 0.36 22.92
CA PRO A 193 -4.72 0.26 21.99
C PRO A 193 -5.96 1.05 22.41
N GLY A 194 -6.10 1.39 23.68
CA GLY A 194 -7.22 2.21 24.15
C GLY A 194 -6.95 3.70 24.17
N TYR A 195 -5.86 4.17 23.59
CA TYR A 195 -5.48 5.57 23.66
C TYR A 195 -6.50 6.48 22.99
N ILE A 196 -6.84 7.56 23.68
CA ILE A 196 -7.67 8.67 23.18
C ILE A 196 -6.89 9.97 23.43
N GLY A 197 -6.71 10.76 22.37
CA GLY A 197 -5.96 12.00 22.50
C GLY A 197 -5.93 12.80 21.21
N PRO A 198 -5.25 13.95 21.23
CA PRO A 198 -5.21 14.84 20.07
C PRO A 198 -4.25 14.36 19.00
N ARG A 199 -4.40 14.94 17.82
CA ARG A 199 -3.46 14.79 16.71
C ARG A 199 -2.16 15.54 17.03
N ALA A 200 -1.04 14.98 16.60
CA ALA A 200 0.23 15.70 16.60
C ALA A 200 0.26 16.64 15.39
N THR A 201 1.21 17.58 15.38
CA THR A 201 1.41 18.42 14.20
C THR A 201 2.05 17.62 13.07
N LYS A 202 1.92 18.11 11.84
CA LYS A 202 2.63 17.52 10.69
C LYS A 202 4.13 17.44 10.96
N ALA A 203 4.69 18.54 11.48
CA ALA A 203 6.13 18.61 11.74
C ALA A 203 6.56 17.52 12.73
N GLN A 204 5.80 17.33 13.80
CA GLN A 204 6.09 16.29 14.78
C GLN A 204 6.04 14.89 14.14
N CYS A 205 5.02 14.65 13.31
CA CYS A 205 4.86 13.35 12.66
C CYS A 205 6.00 13.07 11.68
N TYR A 206 6.36 14.04 10.84
CA TYR A 206 7.43 13.82 9.86
C TYR A 206 8.81 13.74 10.52
N ASP A 207 9.05 14.52 11.58
CA ASP A 207 10.29 14.40 12.35
C ASP A 207 10.44 13.00 12.93
N TYR A 208 9.35 12.46 13.48
CA TYR A 208 9.35 11.10 14.03
C TYR A 208 9.63 10.07 12.92
N ILE A 209 8.90 10.15 11.81
CA ILE A 209 9.05 9.21 10.70
C ILE A 209 10.49 9.21 10.19
N LEU A 210 11.02 10.38 9.88
CA LEU A 210 12.36 10.49 9.31
C LEU A 210 13.45 10.10 10.31
N SER A 211 13.25 10.39 11.59
CA SER A 211 14.19 9.97 12.64
C SER A 211 14.24 8.45 12.76
N ARG A 212 13.07 7.78 12.75
CA ARG A 212 13.03 6.32 12.82
C ARG A 212 13.80 5.71 11.65
N LEU A 213 13.59 6.23 10.43
CA LEU A 213 14.28 5.72 9.23
C LEU A 213 15.78 5.97 9.30
N SER A 214 16.19 7.16 9.73
CA SER A 214 17.61 7.51 9.83
C SER A 214 18.32 6.64 10.86
N GLU A 215 17.71 6.44 12.03
CA GLU A 215 18.24 5.56 13.07
C GLU A 215 18.41 4.13 12.55
N ALA A 216 17.41 3.63 11.80
CA ALA A 216 17.45 2.27 11.28
C ALA A 216 18.56 2.12 10.23
N ILE A 217 18.74 3.10 9.36
CA ILE A 217 19.76 3.07 8.31
C ILE A 217 21.17 2.94 8.93
N GLU A 218 21.39 3.62 10.07
CA GLU A 218 22.70 3.55 10.74
C GLU A 218 23.01 2.15 11.29
N VAL A 219 21.99 1.35 11.57
CA VAL A 219 22.14 0.05 12.25
C VAL A 219 22.01 -1.13 11.30
N LEU A 220 21.09 -1.06 10.32
CA LEU A 220 20.80 -2.19 9.43
C LEU A 220 22.04 -2.55 8.59
N PRO A 221 22.29 -3.84 8.37
CA PRO A 221 23.44 -4.26 7.56
C PRO A 221 23.39 -3.70 6.14
N GLU A 222 24.57 -3.46 5.57
CA GLU A 222 24.69 -2.98 4.19
C GLU A 222 24.04 -3.94 3.21
N ASN A 223 24.25 -5.24 3.41
CA ASN A 223 23.66 -6.26 2.54
C ASN A 223 22.49 -6.92 3.25
N ARG A 224 21.34 -6.98 2.57
CA ARG A 224 20.12 -7.53 3.17
C ARG A 224 20.26 -9.04 3.45
N GLU A 225 19.62 -9.47 4.51
CA GLU A 225 19.51 -10.88 4.85
C GLU A 225 18.66 -11.61 3.79
N SER A 226 17.57 -11.00 3.37
CA SER A 226 16.58 -11.62 2.49
C SER A 226 15.66 -10.53 1.95
N VAL A 227 15.07 -10.78 0.79
CA VAL A 227 14.01 -9.92 0.24
C VAL A 227 12.78 -9.87 1.15
N LEU A 228 12.65 -10.81 2.08
CA LEU A 228 11.47 -10.97 2.94
C LEU A 228 11.50 -10.11 4.20
N TYR A 229 12.62 -9.45 4.48
CA TYR A 229 12.77 -8.63 5.68
C TYR A 229 13.14 -7.21 5.31
N VAL A 230 12.78 -6.28 6.19
CA VAL A 230 13.22 -4.88 6.08
C VAL A 230 14.75 -4.87 5.98
N SER A 231 15.26 -4.09 5.04
CA SER A 231 16.68 -3.93 4.80
C SER A 231 17.05 -2.45 4.85
N ARG A 232 18.35 -2.18 4.90
CA ARG A 232 18.83 -0.80 4.75
C ARG A 232 18.37 -0.23 3.40
N ASP A 233 18.39 -1.05 2.36
CA ASP A 233 17.93 -0.64 1.02
C ASP A 233 16.46 -0.21 1.03
N TYR A 234 15.59 -1.00 1.69
CA TYR A 234 14.19 -0.61 1.80
C TYR A 234 14.02 0.68 2.60
N ALA A 235 14.79 0.84 3.67
CA ALA A 235 14.71 2.07 4.48
C ALA A 235 15.08 3.30 3.64
N TYR A 236 16.12 3.20 2.81
CA TYR A 236 16.46 4.27 1.86
C TYR A 236 15.31 4.51 0.86
N ALA A 237 14.77 3.43 0.28
CA ALA A 237 13.69 3.53 -0.71
C ALA A 237 12.44 4.20 -0.11
N LEU A 238 12.05 3.77 1.07
CA LEU A 238 10.90 4.36 1.77
C LEU A 238 11.15 5.83 2.10
N ARG A 239 12.35 6.17 2.58
CA ARG A 239 12.69 7.55 2.92
C ARG A 239 12.71 8.42 1.66
N ALA A 240 13.19 7.87 0.53
CA ALA A 240 13.13 8.58 -0.76
C ALA A 240 11.69 8.90 -1.16
N ARG A 241 10.79 7.93 -1.02
CA ARG A 241 9.34 8.14 -1.29
C ARG A 241 8.79 9.27 -0.43
N ILE A 242 9.17 9.29 0.84
CA ILE A 242 8.67 10.30 1.80
C ILE A 242 9.27 11.66 1.48
N TYR A 243 10.57 11.74 1.20
CA TYR A 243 11.20 13.00 0.81
C TYR A 243 10.57 13.57 -0.47
N LEU A 244 10.25 12.69 -1.44
CA LEU A 244 9.56 13.16 -2.66
C LEU A 244 8.20 13.76 -2.30
N ALA A 245 7.44 13.09 -1.43
CA ALA A 245 6.14 13.59 -0.98
C ALA A 245 6.26 14.95 -0.27
N LEU A 246 7.39 15.20 0.38
CA LEU A 246 7.65 16.47 1.08
C LEU A 246 8.30 17.53 0.19
N GLY A 247 8.61 17.21 -1.08
CA GLY A 247 9.29 18.14 -1.97
C GLY A 247 10.77 18.33 -1.64
N GLU A 248 11.36 17.44 -0.86
CA GLU A 248 12.78 17.48 -0.49
C GLU A 248 13.60 16.73 -1.56
N TYR A 249 13.65 17.34 -2.74
CA TYR A 249 14.12 16.64 -3.95
C TYR A 249 15.59 16.19 -3.87
N GLY A 250 16.47 17.01 -3.32
CA GLY A 250 17.87 16.63 -3.17
C GLY A 250 18.05 15.40 -2.30
N LYS A 251 17.33 15.34 -1.19
CA LYS A 251 17.38 14.19 -0.28
C LYS A 251 16.72 12.97 -0.90
N ALA A 252 15.61 13.17 -1.61
CA ALA A 252 14.92 12.08 -2.30
C ALA A 252 15.85 11.44 -3.35
N ALA A 253 16.54 12.27 -4.14
CA ALA A 253 17.48 11.78 -5.15
C ALA A 253 18.62 10.98 -4.51
N ALA A 254 19.19 11.51 -3.43
CA ALA A 254 20.32 10.84 -2.75
C ALA A 254 19.92 9.45 -2.24
N ASP A 255 18.75 9.35 -1.60
CA ASP A 255 18.26 8.09 -1.07
C ASP A 255 17.88 7.10 -2.20
N ALA A 256 17.20 7.59 -3.24
CA ALA A 256 16.83 6.75 -4.39
C ALA A 256 18.08 6.19 -5.07
N LYS A 257 19.14 6.98 -5.17
CA LYS A 257 20.39 6.56 -5.80
C LYS A 257 21.02 5.37 -5.07
N MET A 258 20.83 5.27 -3.76
CA MET A 258 21.35 4.15 -2.97
C MET A 258 20.82 2.81 -3.44
N VAL A 259 19.64 2.77 -4.05
CA VAL A 259 19.03 1.51 -4.50
C VAL A 259 18.99 1.36 -6.01
N VAL A 260 18.89 2.45 -6.75
CA VAL A 260 18.80 2.42 -8.21
C VAL A 260 20.03 1.75 -8.83
N ASP A 261 21.21 2.07 -8.33
CA ASP A 261 22.44 1.50 -8.87
C ASP A 261 22.74 0.09 -8.35
N LYS A 262 21.96 -0.39 -7.38
CA LYS A 262 22.18 -1.69 -6.73
C LYS A 262 21.24 -2.78 -7.27
N TYR A 263 20.05 -2.43 -7.72
CA TYR A 263 19.04 -3.40 -8.16
C TYR A 263 18.82 -3.27 -9.66
N PRO A 264 19.02 -4.37 -10.43
CA PRO A 264 18.85 -4.28 -11.87
C PRO A 264 17.38 -4.26 -12.28
N LEU A 265 17.09 -3.60 -13.39
CA LEU A 265 15.79 -3.69 -14.03
C LEU A 265 15.66 -5.04 -14.74
N ILE A 266 14.43 -5.51 -14.90
CA ILE A 266 14.14 -6.71 -15.68
C ILE A 266 14.70 -6.52 -17.09
N GLY A 267 15.51 -7.48 -17.54
CA GLY A 267 15.96 -7.55 -18.92
C GLY A 267 15.10 -8.56 -19.67
N ALA A 268 14.39 -8.09 -20.68
CA ALA A 268 13.48 -8.93 -21.45
C ALA A 268 13.51 -8.53 -22.91
N ALA A 269 13.42 -9.49 -23.79
CA ALA A 269 13.43 -9.26 -25.24
C ALA A 269 12.02 -8.92 -25.77
N ASP A 270 10.98 -9.35 -25.08
CA ASP A 270 9.60 -9.13 -25.51
C ASP A 270 8.66 -9.13 -24.30
N ALA A 271 7.38 -8.83 -24.56
CA ALA A 271 6.37 -8.72 -23.49
C ALA A 271 6.14 -10.06 -22.77
N SER A 272 6.24 -11.17 -23.47
CA SER A 272 6.03 -12.50 -22.87
C SER A 272 7.15 -12.81 -21.86
N GLU A 273 8.39 -12.55 -22.24
CA GLU A 273 9.53 -12.75 -21.34
C GLU A 273 9.45 -11.78 -20.16
N PHE A 274 9.07 -10.53 -20.42
CA PHE A 274 8.87 -9.55 -19.36
C PHE A 274 7.81 -10.04 -18.38
N GLU A 275 6.67 -10.52 -18.89
CA GLU A 275 5.58 -10.99 -18.03
C GLU A 275 6.01 -12.15 -17.13
N ASN A 276 6.73 -13.12 -17.71
CA ASN A 276 7.18 -14.29 -16.94
C ASN A 276 8.08 -13.89 -15.77
N ILE A 277 8.99 -12.95 -16.01
CA ILE A 277 9.88 -12.46 -14.94
C ILE A 277 9.12 -11.57 -13.95
N TYR A 278 8.33 -10.64 -14.48
CA TYR A 278 7.61 -9.67 -13.64
C TYR A 278 6.67 -10.34 -12.65
N ARG A 279 5.91 -11.36 -13.11
CA ARG A 279 4.91 -12.00 -12.25
C ARG A 279 5.51 -12.97 -11.23
N SER A 280 6.78 -13.34 -11.37
CA SER A 280 7.42 -14.28 -10.46
C SER A 280 8.10 -13.55 -9.31
N ASP A 281 7.59 -13.72 -8.11
CA ASP A 281 8.23 -13.14 -6.91
C ASP A 281 9.67 -13.65 -6.78
N ALA A 282 9.91 -14.91 -7.12
CA ALA A 282 11.24 -15.52 -6.97
C ALA A 282 12.24 -15.00 -7.99
N ASN A 283 11.80 -14.63 -9.19
CA ASN A 283 12.72 -14.31 -10.30
C ASN A 283 12.78 -12.82 -10.64
N ASN A 284 11.90 -12.00 -10.07
CA ASN A 284 11.86 -10.57 -10.38
C ASN A 284 12.98 -9.84 -9.63
N PRO A 285 14.02 -9.37 -10.33
CA PRO A 285 15.16 -8.73 -9.66
C PRO A 285 14.90 -7.32 -9.17
N GLU A 286 13.75 -6.75 -9.55
CA GLU A 286 13.41 -5.37 -9.18
C GLU A 286 12.83 -5.27 -7.77
N ILE A 287 12.43 -6.39 -7.17
CA ILE A 287 11.77 -6.37 -5.85
C ILE A 287 12.82 -6.11 -4.76
N ILE A 288 12.67 -4.99 -4.07
CA ILE A 288 13.55 -4.64 -2.94
C ILE A 288 13.05 -5.32 -1.66
N PHE A 289 11.73 -5.37 -1.47
CA PHE A 289 11.14 -5.93 -0.25
C PHE A 289 9.75 -6.46 -0.58
N ARG A 290 9.48 -7.69 -0.12
CA ARG A 290 8.17 -8.33 -0.28
C ARG A 290 7.87 -9.22 0.91
N GLY A 291 6.61 -9.61 1.05
CA GLY A 291 6.18 -10.57 2.05
C GLY A 291 6.39 -12.01 1.58
N PHE A 292 6.51 -12.92 2.52
CA PHE A 292 6.48 -14.34 2.24
C PHE A 292 5.14 -14.73 1.63
N ALA A 293 5.16 -15.57 0.60
CA ALA A 293 3.93 -16.12 0.01
C ALA A 293 4.17 -17.51 -0.54
N SER A 294 3.14 -18.32 -0.49
CA SER A 294 3.11 -19.66 -1.03
C SER A 294 1.68 -19.96 -1.51
N ALA A 295 1.44 -21.14 -2.00
CA ALA A 295 0.09 -21.55 -2.43
C ALA A 295 -0.91 -21.52 -1.27
N THR A 296 -0.44 -21.67 -0.03
CA THR A 296 -1.31 -21.82 1.15
C THR A 296 -1.18 -20.70 2.19
N LEU A 297 -0.14 -19.88 2.12
CA LEU A 297 0.12 -18.88 3.15
C LEU A 297 0.66 -17.59 2.55
N GLY A 298 0.11 -16.46 2.95
CA GLY A 298 0.66 -15.14 2.62
C GLY A 298 0.37 -14.64 1.22
N SER A 299 -0.32 -15.43 0.39
CA SER A 299 -0.76 -14.99 -0.92
C SER A 299 -2.17 -14.39 -0.84
N PHE A 300 -2.48 -13.54 -1.80
CA PHE A 300 -3.77 -12.84 -1.88
C PHE A 300 -4.32 -12.95 -3.28
N THR A 301 -5.65 -12.97 -3.42
CA THR A 301 -6.27 -12.69 -4.71
C THR A 301 -6.47 -11.17 -4.80
N ALA A 302 -5.94 -10.58 -5.85
CA ALA A 302 -6.03 -9.12 -6.05
C ALA A 302 -7.02 -8.80 -7.18
N THR A 303 -8.11 -9.55 -7.22
CA THR A 303 -9.08 -9.48 -8.32
C THR A 303 -10.04 -8.29 -8.24
N THR A 304 -9.94 -7.50 -7.18
CA THR A 304 -10.80 -6.32 -7.00
C THR A 304 -10.69 -5.35 -8.18
N LEU A 305 -9.50 -5.18 -8.75
CA LEU A 305 -9.31 -4.25 -9.88
C LEU A 305 -9.74 -4.84 -11.22
N ASN A 306 -9.59 -6.15 -11.43
CA ASN A 306 -9.84 -6.74 -12.76
C ASN A 306 -11.08 -7.62 -12.81
N GLY A 307 -11.69 -7.93 -11.67
CA GLY A 307 -12.85 -8.80 -11.62
C GLY A 307 -12.58 -10.22 -12.14
N ALA A 308 -11.34 -10.67 -12.04
CA ALA A 308 -10.95 -11.97 -12.58
C ALA A 308 -11.50 -13.11 -11.74
N VAL A 309 -11.98 -14.14 -12.41
CA VAL A 309 -12.51 -15.37 -11.78
C VAL A 309 -11.99 -16.57 -12.56
N PRO A 310 -11.45 -17.60 -11.89
CA PRO A 310 -11.04 -18.81 -12.59
C PRO A 310 -12.25 -19.48 -13.29
N ALA A 311 -12.04 -19.99 -14.49
CA ALA A 311 -13.06 -20.67 -15.27
C ALA A 311 -12.43 -21.88 -15.95
N GLY A 312 -12.18 -22.95 -15.16
CA GLY A 312 -11.42 -24.09 -15.59
C GLY A 312 -9.96 -23.72 -15.79
N LYS A 313 -9.46 -23.86 -17.01
CA LYS A 313 -8.09 -23.45 -17.35
C LYS A 313 -8.01 -21.98 -17.79
N ASP A 314 -9.16 -21.33 -17.95
CA ASP A 314 -9.25 -19.96 -18.42
C ASP A 314 -9.59 -19.00 -17.28
N ILE A 315 -9.64 -17.71 -17.61
CA ILE A 315 -10.02 -16.64 -16.68
C ILE A 315 -11.14 -15.84 -17.35
N LYS A 316 -12.19 -15.58 -16.58
CA LYS A 316 -13.24 -14.63 -16.96
C LYS A 316 -13.04 -13.34 -16.20
N TYR A 317 -13.40 -12.23 -16.81
CA TYR A 317 -13.19 -10.90 -16.25
C TYR A 317 -14.51 -10.14 -16.15
N ASN A 318 -14.75 -9.55 -14.99
CA ASN A 318 -15.92 -8.69 -14.74
C ASN A 318 -15.50 -7.54 -13.81
N PRO A 319 -14.73 -6.58 -14.34
CA PRO A 319 -14.16 -5.52 -13.50
C PRO A 319 -15.22 -4.55 -12.97
N SER A 320 -14.99 -4.05 -11.76
CA SER A 320 -15.83 -3.00 -11.17
C SER A 320 -15.50 -1.60 -11.71
N ALA A 321 -14.32 -1.44 -12.27
CA ALA A 321 -13.87 -0.19 -12.88
C ALA A 321 -12.86 -0.52 -13.97
N VAL A 322 -12.79 0.33 -14.97
CA VAL A 322 -11.82 0.19 -16.05
C VAL A 322 -11.16 1.56 -16.29
N PRO A 323 -9.93 1.56 -16.82
CA PRO A 323 -9.27 2.84 -17.12
C PRO A 323 -10.02 3.64 -18.17
N PHE A 324 -9.95 4.95 -18.07
CA PHE A 324 -10.34 5.84 -19.16
C PHE A 324 -9.44 5.63 -20.37
N GLN A 325 -9.89 6.06 -21.53
CA GLN A 325 -9.13 5.90 -22.78
C GLN A 325 -7.76 6.60 -22.70
N TRP A 326 -7.68 7.79 -22.05
CA TRP A 326 -6.39 8.49 -21.98
C TRP A 326 -5.32 7.67 -21.25
N VAL A 327 -5.73 6.85 -20.28
CA VAL A 327 -4.78 5.99 -19.56
C VAL A 327 -4.26 4.88 -20.50
N VAL A 328 -5.17 4.27 -21.28
CA VAL A 328 -4.79 3.26 -22.26
C VAL A 328 -3.82 3.86 -23.30
N ASP A 329 -4.08 5.08 -23.71
CA ASP A 329 -3.28 5.78 -24.74
C ASP A 329 -1.86 6.11 -24.26
N LEU A 330 -1.61 6.10 -22.95
CA LEU A 330 -0.25 6.28 -22.44
C LEU A 330 0.71 5.17 -22.88
N TYR A 331 0.18 3.99 -23.21
CA TYR A 331 1.00 2.82 -23.53
C TYR A 331 1.11 2.67 -25.06
N GLU A 332 2.31 2.83 -25.58
CA GLU A 332 2.59 2.54 -27.00
C GLU A 332 2.42 1.04 -27.23
N ASN A 333 2.25 0.66 -28.49
CA ASN A 333 2.02 -0.76 -28.83
C ASN A 333 3.20 -1.65 -28.45
N GLU A 334 4.42 -1.10 -28.50
CA GLU A 334 5.65 -1.83 -28.21
C GLU A 334 5.90 -1.96 -26.70
N ASP A 335 5.23 -1.17 -25.89
CA ASP A 335 5.40 -1.15 -24.42
C ASP A 335 4.89 -2.48 -23.85
N PHE A 336 5.79 -3.21 -23.19
CA PHE A 336 5.46 -4.53 -22.61
C PHE A 336 4.30 -4.43 -21.62
N ARG A 337 4.18 -3.29 -20.94
CA ARG A 337 3.16 -3.07 -19.91
C ARG A 337 1.74 -3.02 -20.50
N LYS A 338 1.61 -2.75 -21.80
CA LYS A 338 0.30 -2.67 -22.45
C LYS A 338 -0.45 -4.01 -22.43
N SER A 339 0.29 -5.13 -22.37
CA SER A 339 -0.33 -6.46 -22.27
C SER A 339 -0.14 -7.11 -20.90
N VAL A 340 0.66 -6.50 -20.01
CA VAL A 340 0.98 -7.07 -18.70
C VAL A 340 0.33 -6.28 -17.57
N TYR A 341 0.52 -4.95 -17.56
CA TYR A 341 -0.05 -4.10 -16.50
C TYR A 341 -1.51 -3.75 -16.79
N ILE A 342 -1.82 -3.49 -18.07
CA ILE A 342 -3.20 -3.46 -18.54
C ILE A 342 -3.34 -4.56 -19.60
N ALA A 343 -4.55 -5.04 -19.82
CA ALA A 343 -4.73 -6.13 -20.77
C ALA A 343 -6.08 -5.99 -21.45
N LYS A 344 -6.09 -6.24 -22.77
CA LYS A 344 -7.29 -6.13 -23.59
C LYS A 344 -8.05 -7.44 -23.54
N VAL A 345 -8.78 -7.68 -22.46
CA VAL A 345 -9.43 -8.95 -22.18
C VAL A 345 -10.93 -8.81 -21.85
N VAL A 346 -11.46 -7.59 -21.81
CA VAL A 346 -12.86 -7.37 -21.45
C VAL A 346 -13.73 -7.49 -22.72
N LYS A 347 -14.87 -8.14 -22.59
CA LYS A 347 -15.84 -8.29 -23.69
C LYS A 347 -15.20 -8.81 -24.97
N LYS A 348 -14.54 -9.96 -24.86
CA LYS A 348 -13.88 -10.62 -26.00
C LYS A 348 -12.87 -9.68 -26.69
N ASP A 349 -11.97 -9.15 -25.87
CA ASP A 349 -10.84 -8.35 -26.31
C ASP A 349 -11.23 -7.00 -26.92
N LYS A 350 -12.34 -6.43 -26.46
CA LYS A 350 -12.72 -5.08 -26.89
C LYS A 350 -12.22 -4.00 -25.92
N GLY A 351 -12.05 -4.33 -24.64
CA GLY A 351 -11.66 -3.34 -23.63
C GLY A 351 -10.47 -3.75 -22.79
N TYR A 352 -9.75 -2.76 -22.28
CA TYR A 352 -8.61 -2.94 -21.37
C TYR A 352 -9.07 -2.84 -19.92
N LEU A 353 -8.40 -3.59 -19.05
CA LEU A 353 -8.52 -3.46 -17.60
C LEU A 353 -7.12 -3.48 -16.98
N VAL A 354 -7.03 -3.18 -15.69
CA VAL A 354 -5.75 -3.29 -14.98
C VAL A 354 -5.55 -4.75 -14.60
N ASN A 355 -4.49 -5.35 -15.14
CA ASN A 355 -4.19 -6.78 -14.98
C ASN A 355 -2.83 -7.02 -14.33
N LYS A 356 -2.28 -5.99 -13.74
CA LYS A 356 -0.93 -5.99 -13.15
C LYS A 356 -0.79 -7.06 -12.07
N PHE A 357 -1.84 -7.28 -11.29
CA PHE A 357 -1.84 -8.21 -10.16
C PHE A 357 -2.57 -9.51 -10.49
N LEU A 358 -2.34 -10.07 -11.67
CA LEU A 358 -3.10 -11.25 -12.11
C LEU A 358 -2.79 -12.49 -11.27
N GLU A 359 -1.56 -12.99 -11.32
CA GLU A 359 -1.13 -14.11 -10.47
C GLU A 359 0.38 -14.34 -10.58
N ASP A 360 0.92 -15.00 -9.57
CA ASP A 360 2.21 -15.69 -9.66
C ASP A 360 1.88 -17.18 -9.76
N LYS A 361 2.27 -17.81 -10.86
CA LYS A 361 1.93 -19.22 -11.11
C LYS A 361 2.53 -20.16 -10.06
N ALA A 362 3.60 -19.74 -9.39
CA ALA A 362 4.19 -20.54 -8.29
C ALA A 362 3.21 -20.75 -7.13
N TYR A 363 2.16 -19.91 -7.03
CA TYR A 363 1.17 -20.00 -5.95
C TYR A 363 -0.11 -20.76 -6.37
N ARG A 364 -0.09 -21.44 -7.51
CA ARG A 364 -1.23 -22.26 -7.94
C ARG A 364 -1.36 -23.50 -7.07
N ASP A 365 -2.61 -23.84 -6.73
CA ASP A 365 -2.91 -25.10 -6.05
C ASP A 365 -2.82 -26.27 -7.01
N VAL A 366 -3.26 -26.07 -8.26
CA VAL A 366 -3.21 -27.03 -9.36
C VAL A 366 -2.49 -26.36 -10.52
N GLN A 367 -1.43 -26.97 -11.00
CA GLN A 367 -0.47 -26.32 -11.89
C GLN A 367 -1.09 -25.73 -13.16
N ASP A 368 -2.07 -26.38 -13.76
CA ASP A 368 -2.68 -25.92 -15.01
C ASP A 368 -4.00 -25.17 -14.81
N LYS A 369 -4.30 -24.74 -13.58
CA LYS A 369 -5.51 -23.96 -13.26
C LYS A 369 -5.14 -22.64 -12.61
N PRO A 370 -5.63 -21.50 -13.12
CA PRO A 370 -5.35 -20.21 -12.49
C PRO A 370 -5.82 -20.16 -11.05
N SER A 371 -4.98 -19.66 -10.17
CA SER A 371 -5.31 -19.41 -8.75
C SER A 371 -5.60 -17.94 -8.50
N LEU A 372 -5.08 -17.06 -9.37
CA LEU A 372 -5.17 -15.61 -9.25
C LEU A 372 -4.50 -15.09 -7.97
N LYS A 373 -3.54 -15.83 -7.43
CA LYS A 373 -2.83 -15.49 -6.19
C LYS A 373 -1.57 -14.68 -6.48
N VAL A 374 -1.36 -13.65 -5.68
CA VAL A 374 -0.16 -12.81 -5.73
C VAL A 374 0.40 -12.64 -4.32
N GLY A 375 1.69 -12.39 -4.21
CA GLY A 375 2.30 -11.98 -2.96
C GLY A 375 2.23 -10.47 -2.77
N ALA A 376 2.50 -10.02 -1.55
CA ALA A 376 2.59 -8.59 -1.25
C ALA A 376 3.99 -8.10 -1.60
N ARG A 377 4.08 -7.15 -2.53
CA ARG A 377 5.33 -6.49 -2.90
C ARG A 377 5.31 -5.08 -2.34
N TYR A 378 6.27 -4.76 -1.49
CA TYR A 378 6.23 -3.49 -0.75
C TYR A 378 6.99 -2.38 -1.45
N PHE A 379 8.04 -2.71 -2.20
CA PHE A 379 8.79 -1.70 -2.96
C PHE A 379 9.58 -2.38 -4.08
N SER A 380 9.50 -1.80 -5.27
CA SER A 380 10.30 -2.23 -6.43
C SER A 380 11.19 -1.09 -6.92
N VAL A 381 12.35 -1.43 -7.47
CA VAL A 381 13.35 -0.41 -7.83
C VAL A 381 12.84 0.56 -8.91
N ALA A 382 11.87 0.13 -9.74
CA ALA A 382 11.30 1.02 -10.76
C ALA A 382 10.73 2.30 -10.13
N GLU A 383 10.12 2.21 -8.94
CA GLU A 383 9.63 3.41 -8.25
C GLU A 383 10.82 4.30 -7.85
N ALA A 384 11.92 3.72 -7.40
CA ALA A 384 13.11 4.51 -7.04
C ALA A 384 13.68 5.24 -8.28
N TYR A 385 13.67 4.60 -9.45
CA TYR A 385 14.03 5.27 -10.71
C TYR A 385 13.17 6.52 -10.91
N LEU A 386 11.87 6.38 -10.72
CA LEU A 386 10.94 7.50 -10.95
C LEU A 386 11.13 8.62 -9.92
N ILE A 387 11.43 8.26 -8.67
CA ILE A 387 11.76 9.26 -7.63
C ILE A 387 13.03 10.02 -8.03
N LEU A 388 14.05 9.30 -8.46
CA LEU A 388 15.32 9.90 -8.86
C LEU A 388 15.12 10.84 -10.06
N VAL A 389 14.37 10.39 -11.08
CA VAL A 389 14.12 11.20 -12.28
C VAL A 389 13.35 12.47 -11.92
N GLU A 390 12.26 12.34 -11.16
CA GLU A 390 11.46 13.52 -10.80
C GLU A 390 12.31 14.51 -9.98
N SER A 391 13.07 14.00 -9.03
CA SER A 391 13.93 14.83 -8.20
C SER A 391 14.99 15.55 -9.03
N ALA A 392 15.58 14.83 -9.99
CA ALA A 392 16.59 15.40 -10.88
C ALA A 392 16.00 16.51 -11.76
N LEU A 393 14.79 16.30 -12.29
CA LEU A 393 14.10 17.31 -13.07
C LEU A 393 13.80 18.56 -12.25
N GLN A 394 13.38 18.37 -10.99
CA GLN A 394 13.06 19.49 -10.11
C GLN A 394 14.29 20.28 -9.69
N THR A 395 15.47 19.66 -9.69
CA THR A 395 16.71 20.33 -9.29
C THR A 395 17.60 20.70 -10.48
N GLY A 396 17.13 20.49 -11.70
CA GLY A 396 17.85 20.88 -12.89
C GLY A 396 18.97 19.92 -13.32
N ASP A 397 19.01 18.72 -12.78
CA ASP A 397 20.01 17.70 -13.12
C ASP A 397 19.51 16.90 -14.34
N THR A 398 19.55 17.52 -15.51
CA THR A 398 19.05 16.94 -16.74
C THR A 398 19.77 15.64 -17.12
N PRO A 399 21.11 15.51 -17.00
CA PRO A 399 21.77 14.25 -17.35
C PRO A 399 21.27 13.06 -16.54
N THR A 400 21.08 13.22 -15.24
CA THR A 400 20.54 12.15 -14.39
C THR A 400 19.12 11.78 -14.81
N ALA A 401 18.27 12.79 -15.03
CA ALA A 401 16.89 12.57 -15.46
C ALA A 401 16.85 11.77 -16.76
N GLU A 402 17.65 12.17 -17.76
CA GLU A 402 17.69 11.49 -19.05
C GLU A 402 18.17 10.04 -18.91
N LYS A 403 19.28 9.83 -18.19
CA LYS A 403 19.86 8.51 -18.03
C LYS A 403 18.85 7.51 -17.47
N TYR A 404 18.20 7.86 -16.37
CA TYR A 404 17.38 6.90 -15.64
C TYR A 404 15.95 6.78 -16.21
N LEU A 405 15.39 7.84 -16.78
CA LEU A 405 14.08 7.71 -17.42
C LEU A 405 14.18 6.87 -18.70
N LYS A 406 15.22 7.12 -19.50
CA LYS A 406 15.43 6.35 -20.73
C LYS A 406 15.73 4.87 -20.42
N ALA A 407 16.50 4.62 -19.35
CA ALA A 407 16.81 3.24 -18.94
C ALA A 407 15.54 2.47 -18.54
N LEU A 408 14.67 3.11 -17.75
CA LEU A 408 13.41 2.48 -17.33
C LEU A 408 12.49 2.22 -18.52
N SER A 409 12.30 3.22 -19.37
CA SER A 409 11.46 3.11 -20.56
C SER A 409 11.95 1.98 -21.47
N LYS A 410 13.24 1.92 -21.73
CA LYS A 410 13.86 0.88 -22.56
C LYS A 410 13.63 -0.52 -21.96
N ALA A 411 13.76 -0.65 -20.66
CA ALA A 411 13.53 -1.92 -19.97
C ALA A 411 12.07 -2.37 -20.08
N ARG A 412 11.17 -1.48 -20.46
CA ARG A 412 9.76 -1.79 -20.68
C ARG A 412 9.41 -1.89 -22.17
N GLY A 413 10.41 -1.95 -23.05
CA GLY A 413 10.19 -2.06 -24.50
C GLY A 413 9.64 -0.79 -25.12
N ALA A 414 9.82 0.34 -24.46
CA ALA A 414 9.31 1.63 -24.90
C ALA A 414 10.45 2.62 -25.08
N GLU A 415 10.12 3.80 -25.57
CA GLU A 415 11.12 4.86 -25.81
C GLU A 415 10.58 6.20 -25.37
N VAL A 416 11.38 6.93 -24.60
CA VAL A 416 11.12 8.32 -24.27
C VAL A 416 12.14 9.19 -25.00
N SER A 417 11.68 10.00 -25.93
CA SER A 417 12.57 10.85 -26.74
C SER A 417 12.90 12.18 -26.06
N VAL A 418 11.91 12.79 -25.39
CA VAL A 418 12.07 14.07 -24.69
C VAL A 418 11.84 13.84 -23.21
N VAL A 419 12.83 14.21 -22.40
CA VAL A 419 12.78 14.02 -20.94
C VAL A 419 12.42 15.37 -20.29
N ASN A 420 11.23 15.41 -19.71
CA ASN A 420 10.72 16.58 -19.00
C ASN A 420 9.69 16.10 -17.96
N MET A 421 9.08 17.01 -17.23
CA MET A 421 8.09 16.64 -16.21
C MET A 421 6.88 15.94 -16.82
N GLU A 422 6.43 16.35 -18.00
CA GLU A 422 5.30 15.68 -18.67
C GLU A 422 5.65 14.21 -18.96
N ALA A 423 6.84 13.95 -19.49
CA ALA A 423 7.29 12.59 -19.78
C ALA A 423 7.43 11.77 -18.48
N LEU A 424 7.96 12.37 -17.43
CA LEU A 424 8.08 11.72 -16.11
C LEU A 424 6.69 11.37 -15.57
N GLN A 425 5.76 12.30 -15.62
CA GLN A 425 4.40 12.07 -15.11
C GLN A 425 3.73 10.91 -15.86
N ALA A 426 3.89 10.86 -17.17
CA ALA A 426 3.34 9.76 -17.99
C ALA A 426 3.99 8.42 -17.62
N GLU A 427 5.32 8.41 -17.51
CA GLU A 427 6.04 7.18 -17.18
C GLU A 427 5.68 6.68 -15.78
N ARG A 428 5.57 7.59 -14.81
CA ARG A 428 5.17 7.22 -13.45
C ARG A 428 3.76 6.65 -13.43
N THR A 429 2.84 7.24 -14.20
CA THR A 429 1.47 6.73 -14.32
C THR A 429 1.47 5.32 -14.92
N ARG A 430 2.22 5.11 -16.02
CA ARG A 430 2.33 3.78 -16.64
C ARG A 430 2.89 2.74 -15.68
N GLU A 431 3.97 3.09 -14.99
CA GLU A 431 4.71 2.12 -14.17
C GLU A 431 3.96 1.78 -12.89
N LEU A 432 3.35 2.76 -12.24
CA LEU A 432 2.78 2.57 -10.91
C LEU A 432 1.26 2.35 -10.91
N ILE A 433 0.65 2.18 -12.08
CA ILE A 433 -0.78 1.89 -12.17
C ILE A 433 -1.14 0.71 -11.25
N GLY A 434 -2.22 0.83 -10.52
CA GLY A 434 -2.69 -0.21 -9.59
C GLY A 434 -2.06 -0.16 -8.21
N GLU A 435 -1.05 0.69 -7.98
CA GLU A 435 -0.32 0.70 -6.71
C GLU A 435 -0.77 1.79 -5.73
N GLY A 436 -1.78 2.58 -6.11
CA GLY A 436 -2.35 3.57 -5.21
C GLY A 436 -1.61 4.89 -5.13
N SER A 437 -0.66 5.15 -6.04
CA SER A 437 0.16 6.36 -5.97
C SER A 437 -0.47 7.55 -6.69
N ARG A 438 -1.35 7.33 -7.67
CA ARG A 438 -1.83 8.41 -8.55
C ARG A 438 -2.54 9.53 -7.79
N LEU A 439 -3.36 9.18 -6.79
CA LEU A 439 -4.08 10.21 -6.02
C LEU A 439 -3.12 11.18 -5.33
N ARG A 440 -2.06 10.65 -4.72
CA ARG A 440 -1.01 11.48 -4.11
C ARG A 440 -0.28 12.30 -5.16
N ASP A 441 0.01 11.71 -6.31
CA ASP A 441 0.70 12.39 -7.40
C ASP A 441 -0.13 13.54 -7.95
N MET A 442 -1.45 13.36 -8.08
CA MET A 442 -2.35 14.45 -8.50
C MET A 442 -2.23 15.66 -7.57
N VAL A 443 -2.20 15.40 -6.26
CA VAL A 443 -2.07 16.48 -5.28
C VAL A 443 -0.72 17.17 -5.41
N ARG A 444 0.36 16.40 -5.51
CA ARG A 444 1.72 16.95 -5.64
C ARG A 444 1.90 17.76 -6.91
N TRP A 445 1.30 17.31 -8.01
CA TRP A 445 1.45 17.93 -9.32
C TRP A 445 0.36 18.98 -9.60
N SER A 446 -0.56 19.17 -8.67
CA SER A 446 -1.70 20.10 -8.83
C SER A 446 -2.53 19.75 -10.07
N ILE A 447 -2.86 18.46 -10.22
CA ILE A 447 -3.72 17.99 -11.29
C ILE A 447 -5.13 17.82 -10.72
N PRO A 448 -6.14 18.53 -11.26
CA PRO A 448 -7.50 18.38 -10.78
C PRO A 448 -8.11 17.08 -11.29
N ASN A 449 -9.10 16.58 -10.59
CA ASN A 449 -9.92 15.48 -11.09
C ASN A 449 -11.01 16.06 -12.01
N ASN A 450 -11.01 15.66 -13.26
CA ASN A 450 -11.92 16.17 -14.26
C ASN A 450 -12.53 15.03 -15.06
N HIS A 451 -13.14 14.08 -14.36
CA HIS A 451 -13.72 12.87 -14.97
C HIS A 451 -14.68 13.19 -16.11
N ASP A 452 -15.44 14.29 -16.02
CA ASP A 452 -16.44 14.63 -17.01
C ASP A 452 -15.83 14.90 -18.39
N ALA A 453 -14.54 15.26 -18.42
CA ALA A 453 -13.84 15.55 -19.67
C ALA A 453 -13.21 14.31 -20.31
N PHE A 454 -13.20 13.17 -19.62
CA PHE A 454 -12.46 11.98 -20.09
C PHE A 454 -13.37 11.04 -20.86
N GLU A 455 -12.85 10.52 -21.95
CA GLU A 455 -13.55 9.53 -22.77
C GLU A 455 -13.39 8.13 -22.20
N THR A 456 -14.48 7.38 -22.17
CA THR A 456 -14.45 5.96 -21.86
C THR A 456 -13.87 5.20 -23.04
N GLN A 457 -13.37 4.00 -22.81
CA GLN A 457 -12.82 3.18 -23.88
C GLN A 457 -13.92 2.81 -24.90
N PRO A 458 -13.63 2.84 -26.22
CA PRO A 458 -14.52 2.31 -27.23
C PRO A 458 -14.77 0.81 -26.97
N GLY A 459 -16.04 0.41 -27.01
CA GLY A 459 -16.42 -0.99 -26.74
C GLY A 459 -16.79 -1.28 -25.30
N UNK A 460 -16.50 -0.49 -24.42
CA UNK A 460 -16.83 -0.64 -23.50
C UNK A 460 -17.89 -0.36 -23.20
N GLU A 461 -18.85 -0.25 -24.01
CA GLU A 461 -20.25 0.08 -23.76
C GLU A 461 -20.78 -0.86 -22.70
N GLY A 462 -21.40 -0.31 -21.74
CA GLY A 462 -21.84 -1.07 -20.58
C GLY A 462 -20.83 -1.10 -19.46
N PHE A 463 -19.65 -0.52 -19.69
CA PHE A 463 -18.68 -0.30 -18.61
C PHE A 463 -18.51 1.19 -18.29
N ALA A 464 -19.27 2.04 -18.96
CA ALA A 464 -19.28 3.46 -18.65
C ALA A 464 -20.06 3.72 -17.38
N ASN A 465 -19.65 4.73 -16.63
CA ASN A 465 -20.36 5.16 -15.44
C ASN A 465 -21.71 5.75 -15.85
N THR A 466 -22.78 5.17 -15.32
CA THR A 466 -24.12 5.67 -15.60
C THR A 466 -24.60 6.70 -14.60
N THR A 467 -23.85 6.89 -13.52
CA THR A 467 -24.17 7.92 -12.51
C THR A 467 -23.34 9.16 -12.84
N PRO A 468 -24.00 10.29 -13.09
CA PRO A 468 -23.24 11.51 -13.36
C PRO A 468 -22.28 11.81 -12.21
N LEU A 469 -21.04 12.11 -12.54
CA LEU A 469 -20.07 12.53 -11.54
C LEU A 469 -20.50 13.88 -10.98
N LYS A 470 -20.72 13.90 -9.68
CA LYS A 470 -21.17 15.12 -9.02
C LYS A 470 -20.00 16.03 -8.69
N ALA A 471 -18.81 15.51 -8.69
CA ALA A 471 -17.68 16.27 -8.21
C ALA A 471 -16.58 16.28 -9.26
N GLN A 472 -16.43 17.40 -9.89
CA GLN A 472 -15.13 17.79 -10.38
C GLN A 472 -14.37 18.25 -9.14
N ALA A 473 -13.25 17.63 -8.87
CA ALA A 473 -12.46 17.99 -7.70
C ALA A 473 -11.32 18.91 -8.14
N PRO A 474 -11.47 20.22 -7.91
CA PRO A 474 -10.41 21.16 -8.30
C PRO A 474 -9.16 20.96 -7.46
N VAL A 475 -8.06 21.51 -7.93
CA VAL A 475 -6.84 21.59 -7.12
C VAL A 475 -7.18 22.24 -5.78
N GLY A 476 -6.69 21.68 -4.70
CA GLY A 476 -6.92 22.23 -3.38
C GLY A 476 -8.17 21.71 -2.66
N PHE A 477 -8.94 20.85 -3.31
CA PHE A 477 -10.18 20.32 -2.73
C PHE A 477 -9.89 19.40 -1.53
N TYR A 478 -10.69 19.53 -0.47
CA TYR A 478 -10.41 18.82 0.79
C TYR A 478 -10.46 17.30 0.66
N ALA A 479 -11.29 16.77 -0.22
CA ALA A 479 -11.52 15.31 -0.24
C ALA A 479 -10.41 14.51 -0.94
N TYR A 480 -9.35 15.14 -1.43
CA TYR A 480 -8.12 14.45 -1.77
C TYR A 480 -7.47 13.84 -0.52
N THR A 481 -7.81 14.36 0.65
CA THR A 481 -7.41 13.83 1.95
C THR A 481 -8.63 13.15 2.57
N TRP A 482 -8.44 11.99 3.18
CA TRP A 482 -9.57 11.25 3.76
C TRP A 482 -9.96 11.83 5.11
N GLU A 483 -11.26 11.74 5.41
CA GLU A 483 -11.78 12.05 6.74
C GLU A 483 -11.54 10.85 7.66
N PHE A 484 -11.27 11.13 8.93
CA PHE A 484 -11.14 10.08 9.94
C PHE A 484 -12.45 9.30 10.05
N PRO A 485 -12.37 7.99 10.34
CA PRO A 485 -13.59 7.18 10.46
C PRO A 485 -14.57 7.76 11.48
N GLN A 486 -15.85 7.62 11.22
CA GLN A 486 -16.91 8.17 12.07
C GLN A 486 -16.76 7.68 13.51
N ARG A 487 -16.50 6.38 13.70
CA ARG A 487 -16.34 5.81 15.03
C ARG A 487 -15.26 6.53 15.83
N ASP A 488 -14.10 6.78 15.19
CA ASP A 488 -12.99 7.45 15.85
C ASP A 488 -13.33 8.89 16.21
N ARG A 489 -14.04 9.59 15.32
CA ARG A 489 -14.48 10.96 15.59
C ARG A 489 -15.48 11.00 16.76
N GLN A 490 -16.35 10.00 16.86
CA GLN A 490 -17.36 9.92 17.91
C GLN A 490 -16.79 9.55 19.28
N THR A 491 -15.78 8.67 19.29
CA THR A 491 -15.22 8.17 20.56
C THR A 491 -14.05 9.00 21.07
N ASN A 492 -13.49 9.87 20.22
CA ASN A 492 -12.34 10.71 20.61
C ASN A 492 -12.70 12.20 20.40
N PRO A 493 -13.19 12.86 21.44
CA PRO A 493 -13.60 14.27 21.31
C PRO A 493 -12.43 15.23 21.06
N GLN A 494 -11.18 14.78 21.21
CA GLN A 494 -10.00 15.60 20.93
C GLN A 494 -9.54 15.48 19.45
N LEU A 495 -10.16 14.59 18.66
CA LEU A 495 -9.77 14.35 17.28
C LEU A 495 -10.40 15.41 16.37
N ILE A 496 -9.62 16.41 15.98
CA ILE A 496 -10.10 17.45 15.06
C ILE A 496 -10.26 16.82 13.68
N LYS A 497 -11.46 16.91 13.12
CA LYS A 497 -11.78 16.32 11.81
C LYS A 497 -11.14 17.11 10.68
N ASN A 498 -10.97 16.46 9.53
CA ASN A 498 -10.34 17.06 8.36
C ASN A 498 -11.30 17.87 7.50
N TRP A 499 -12.48 17.31 7.23
CA TRP A 499 -13.37 17.92 6.24
C TRP A 499 -14.17 19.08 6.84
N PRO A 500 -14.39 20.15 6.06
CA PRO A 500 -15.11 21.34 6.56
C PRO A 500 -16.62 21.16 6.69
N ILE A 501 -17.17 20.02 6.22
CA ILE A 501 -18.61 19.74 6.23
C ILE A 501 -19.04 18.89 7.42
#